data_02a66572475ff119741d971d4bbacc26
#
_entry.id   02a66572475ff119741d971d4bbacc26
#
_cell.length_a   1.000
_cell.length_b   1.000
_cell.length_c   1.000
_cell.angle_alpha   90.00
_cell.angle_beta   90.00
_cell.angle_gamma   90.00
#
_symmetry.space_group_name_H-M   'P 1'
#
loop_
_entity.id
_entity.type
_entity.pdbx_description
1 polymer ?
#
loop_
_entity_poly.entity_id
_entity_poly.type
_entity_poly.pdbx_seq_one_letter_code
_entity_poly.pdbx_strand_id
1 'polypeptide(L)'
;MSAIPLLLCDGHNLLFRACFGTPAQIFSRDKEDKRDLTTEFMFFALLRKGINEELPSWPEVVVVFDGEDGSAQRKQTDAGYKANRPAGGEALKPIRALPAVKAGLDLFGVSWVEVSDAEADDVIATLAASCPERDVLILSMDQDYYQLLRDPGLGHGSVQVLNTARRAGSRVIGPAEVRARHGVSPAAFADYRALSGDASDNIPGVHGIGAKTAAALLDGGLTLESLPASGRLTGRKGDAITSAWQQVLSWRDMIRMNHQVPVPAGALVGRATAPLPGAAEVIEKLGLWNRARPADAVWYLNAAGR
;
A
#
# COMPACT_ATOMS: atom_id res chain seq x y z
N MET A 1 23.79 15.96 -8.84
CA MET A 1 22.90 15.04 -9.56
C MET A 1 21.67 14.88 -8.69
N SER A 2 20.45 15.02 -9.24
CA SER A 2 19.24 14.71 -8.48
C SER A 2 19.25 13.22 -8.08
N ALA A 3 18.81 12.92 -6.86
CA ALA A 3 18.70 11.55 -6.41
C ALA A 3 17.72 10.77 -7.31
N ILE A 4 17.98 9.48 -7.54
CA ILE A 4 17.11 8.63 -8.36
C ILE A 4 15.76 8.50 -7.65
N PRO A 5 14.62 8.76 -8.31
CA PRO A 5 13.30 8.58 -7.71
C PRO A 5 13.08 7.15 -7.23
N LEU A 6 12.31 6.96 -6.16
CA LEU A 6 11.95 5.67 -5.60
C LEU A 6 10.47 5.39 -5.81
N LEU A 7 10.14 4.26 -6.41
CA LEU A 7 8.79 3.72 -6.47
C LEU A 7 8.65 2.59 -5.46
N LEU A 8 7.85 2.79 -4.43
CA LEU A 8 7.45 1.77 -3.48
C LEU A 8 6.07 1.24 -3.89
N CYS A 9 5.99 -0.03 -4.22
CA CYS A 9 4.75 -0.66 -4.66
C CYS A 9 4.16 -1.50 -3.53
N ASP A 10 2.95 -1.20 -3.12
CA ASP A 10 2.15 -2.06 -2.27
C ASP A 10 1.74 -3.32 -3.07
N GLY A 11 2.46 -4.41 -2.82
CA GLY A 11 2.36 -5.64 -3.60
C GLY A 11 1.02 -6.33 -3.44
N HIS A 12 0.47 -6.39 -2.22
CA HIS A 12 -0.85 -6.98 -1.99
C HIS A 12 -1.97 -6.14 -2.60
N ASN A 13 -1.95 -4.82 -2.42
CA ASN A 13 -2.92 -3.93 -3.05
C ASN A 13 -2.90 -4.09 -4.58
N LEU A 14 -1.72 -4.16 -5.18
CA LEU A 14 -1.57 -4.37 -6.62
C LEU A 14 -2.04 -5.77 -7.06
N LEU A 15 -1.79 -6.83 -6.28
CA LEU A 15 -2.27 -8.19 -6.54
C LEU A 15 -3.80 -8.25 -6.54
N PHE A 16 -4.44 -7.69 -5.51
CA PHE A 16 -5.90 -7.66 -5.41
C PHE A 16 -6.51 -6.88 -6.58
N ARG A 17 -5.91 -5.77 -6.95
CA ARG A 17 -6.32 -5.01 -8.11
C ARG A 17 -6.11 -5.77 -9.42
N ALA A 18 -5.00 -6.46 -9.58
CA ALA A 18 -4.72 -7.28 -10.76
C ALA A 18 -5.76 -8.39 -10.94
N CYS A 19 -6.18 -9.00 -9.82
CA CYS A 19 -7.16 -10.08 -9.82
C CYS A 19 -8.60 -9.60 -10.10
N PHE A 20 -9.03 -8.53 -9.41
CA PHE A 20 -10.44 -8.12 -9.38
C PHE A 20 -10.73 -6.84 -10.17
N GLY A 21 -9.70 -6.08 -10.54
CA GLY A 21 -9.86 -4.78 -11.21
C GLY A 21 -9.94 -4.85 -12.73
N THR A 22 -9.90 -6.03 -13.34
CA THR A 22 -10.00 -6.21 -14.80
C THR A 22 -11.18 -7.09 -15.19
N PRO A 23 -11.97 -6.72 -16.18
CA PRO A 23 -13.05 -7.58 -16.68
C PRO A 23 -12.55 -8.70 -17.61
N ALA A 24 -11.32 -8.58 -18.14
CA ALA A 24 -10.75 -9.57 -19.04
C ALA A 24 -10.05 -10.68 -18.24
N GLN A 25 -10.29 -11.93 -18.62
CA GLN A 25 -9.60 -13.09 -18.09
C GLN A 25 -8.51 -13.55 -19.06
N ILE A 26 -7.35 -13.85 -18.52
CA ILE A 26 -6.17 -14.32 -19.26
C ILE A 26 -5.88 -15.74 -18.85
N PHE A 27 -5.84 -16.64 -19.82
CA PHE A 27 -5.63 -18.06 -19.55
C PHE A 27 -4.35 -18.56 -20.19
N SER A 28 -3.80 -19.65 -19.63
CA SER A 28 -2.74 -20.43 -20.27
C SER A 28 -3.18 -20.91 -21.65
N ARG A 29 -2.19 -21.22 -22.49
CA ARG A 29 -2.42 -21.77 -23.86
C ARG A 29 -2.67 -23.28 -23.86
N ASP A 30 -2.46 -23.93 -22.71
CA ASP A 30 -2.74 -25.35 -22.55
C ASP A 30 -4.26 -25.58 -22.59
N LYS A 31 -4.69 -26.48 -23.49
CA LYS A 31 -6.12 -26.81 -23.64
C LYS A 31 -6.59 -27.85 -22.64
N GLU A 32 -5.66 -28.69 -22.15
CA GLU A 32 -5.97 -29.77 -21.20
C GLU A 32 -5.90 -29.28 -19.74
N ASP A 33 -5.01 -28.30 -19.47
CA ASP A 33 -4.82 -27.69 -18.15
C ASP A 33 -4.94 -26.16 -18.25
N LYS A 34 -6.17 -25.70 -18.47
CA LYS A 34 -6.46 -24.28 -18.62
C LYS A 34 -6.39 -23.56 -17.27
N ARG A 35 -5.31 -22.82 -17.04
CA ARG A 35 -5.07 -22.02 -15.81
C ARG A 35 -5.40 -20.55 -16.02
N ASP A 36 -6.01 -19.93 -15.02
CA ASP A 36 -6.23 -18.50 -14.98
C ASP A 36 -4.93 -17.79 -14.56
N LEU A 37 -4.36 -17.01 -15.46
CA LEU A 37 -3.12 -16.23 -15.30
C LEU A 37 -3.41 -14.73 -15.20
N THR A 38 -4.66 -14.36 -14.97
CA THR A 38 -5.08 -12.96 -14.97
C THR A 38 -4.31 -12.15 -13.94
N THR A 39 -4.14 -12.67 -12.73
CA THR A 39 -3.47 -11.95 -11.65
C THR A 39 -2.01 -11.68 -11.96
N GLU A 40 -1.27 -12.70 -12.37
CA GLU A 40 0.15 -12.60 -12.71
C GLU A 40 0.37 -11.64 -13.87
N PHE A 41 -0.39 -11.81 -14.94
CA PHE A 41 -0.29 -10.94 -16.12
C PHE A 41 -0.60 -9.49 -15.78
N MET A 42 -1.72 -9.26 -15.11
CA MET A 42 -2.17 -7.90 -14.79
C MET A 42 -1.30 -7.21 -13.75
N PHE A 43 -0.69 -7.96 -12.83
CA PHE A 43 0.27 -7.40 -11.89
C PHE A 43 1.42 -6.69 -12.63
N PHE A 44 2.10 -7.40 -13.54
CA PHE A 44 3.20 -6.82 -14.31
C PHE A 44 2.74 -5.75 -15.30
N ALA A 45 1.56 -5.92 -15.90
CA ALA A 45 0.99 -4.92 -16.79
C ALA A 45 0.69 -3.60 -16.07
N LEU A 46 0.09 -3.66 -14.87
CA LEU A 46 -0.25 -2.49 -14.07
C LEU A 46 0.99 -1.80 -13.49
N LEU A 47 1.96 -2.58 -12.99
CA LEU A 47 3.23 -2.05 -12.49
C LEU A 47 3.96 -1.27 -13.60
N ARG A 48 4.17 -1.92 -14.75
CA ARG A 48 4.83 -1.30 -15.91
C ARG A 48 4.07 -0.09 -16.42
N LYS A 49 2.74 -0.19 -16.52
CA LYS A 49 1.89 0.91 -17.00
C LYS A 49 1.99 2.12 -16.09
N GLY A 50 1.93 1.94 -14.76
CA GLY A 50 2.05 3.01 -13.79
C GLY A 50 3.37 3.78 -13.94
N ILE A 51 4.48 3.05 -14.14
CA ILE A 51 5.80 3.66 -14.33
C ILE A 51 5.85 4.44 -15.65
N ASN A 52 5.46 3.81 -16.76
CA ASN A 52 5.61 4.40 -18.09
C ASN A 52 4.69 5.61 -18.34
N GLU A 53 3.52 5.67 -17.70
CA GLU A 53 2.57 6.76 -17.92
C GLU A 53 2.76 7.95 -16.97
N GLU A 54 3.34 7.72 -15.79
CA GLU A 54 3.38 8.74 -14.74
C GLU A 54 4.80 9.21 -14.38
N LEU A 55 5.85 8.51 -14.82
CA LEU A 55 7.22 8.86 -14.51
C LEU A 55 8.03 9.19 -15.77
N PRO A 56 8.86 10.25 -15.74
CA PRO A 56 9.68 10.65 -16.89
C PRO A 56 10.82 9.67 -17.19
N SER A 57 11.20 8.86 -16.20
CA SER A 57 12.26 7.86 -16.29
C SER A 57 11.98 6.71 -15.32
N TRP A 58 12.61 5.57 -15.55
CA TRP A 58 12.49 4.43 -14.64
C TRP A 58 13.14 4.74 -13.30
N PRO A 59 12.38 4.58 -12.19
CA PRO A 59 12.87 4.77 -10.84
C PRO A 59 13.63 3.53 -10.36
N GLU A 60 14.16 3.58 -9.16
CA GLU A 60 14.35 2.37 -8.36
C GLU A 60 12.98 1.86 -7.94
N VAL A 61 12.68 0.59 -8.22
CA VAL A 61 11.39 -0.05 -7.89
C VAL A 61 11.60 -1.07 -6.78
N VAL A 62 10.81 -0.95 -5.72
CA VAL A 62 10.73 -1.95 -4.65
C VAL A 62 9.27 -2.34 -4.45
N VAL A 63 8.97 -3.62 -4.60
CA VAL A 63 7.64 -4.17 -4.30
C VAL A 63 7.64 -4.68 -2.87
N VAL A 64 6.67 -4.27 -2.07
CA VAL A 64 6.57 -4.65 -0.67
C VAL A 64 5.34 -5.51 -0.46
N PHE A 65 5.53 -6.68 0.15
CA PHE A 65 4.45 -7.60 0.49
C PHE A 65 4.21 -7.64 1.99
N ASP A 66 2.95 -7.88 2.40
CA ASP A 66 2.62 -8.13 3.80
C ASP A 66 3.32 -9.41 4.28
N GLY A 67 3.86 -9.35 5.47
CA GLY A 67 4.35 -10.54 6.15
C GLY A 67 3.22 -11.49 6.57
N GLU A 68 3.54 -12.75 6.77
CA GLU A 68 2.57 -13.79 7.16
C GLU A 68 1.83 -13.41 8.45
N ASP A 69 2.56 -12.85 9.43
CA ASP A 69 2.04 -12.41 10.71
C ASP A 69 1.90 -10.88 10.83
N GLY A 70 1.97 -10.13 9.72
CA GLY A 70 2.06 -8.68 9.71
C GLY A 70 0.97 -7.97 10.51
N SER A 71 -0.27 -8.46 10.47
CA SER A 71 -1.39 -7.87 11.22
C SER A 71 -1.54 -8.38 12.66
N ALA A 72 -0.68 -9.30 13.14
CA ALA A 72 -0.85 -9.97 14.42
C ALA A 72 -0.85 -8.99 15.61
N GLN A 73 0.05 -8.02 15.63
CA GLN A 73 0.13 -7.04 16.70
C GLN A 73 -1.12 -6.16 16.79
N ARG A 74 -1.61 -5.64 15.64
CA ARG A 74 -2.84 -4.84 15.60
C ARG A 74 -4.06 -5.65 16.02
N LYS A 75 -4.14 -6.93 15.63
CA LYS A 75 -5.21 -7.86 16.06
C LYS A 75 -5.14 -8.22 17.55
N GLN A 76 -3.96 -8.23 18.15
CA GLN A 76 -3.82 -8.39 19.61
C GLN A 76 -4.37 -7.16 20.36
N THR A 77 -4.19 -5.97 19.79
CA THR A 77 -4.71 -4.72 20.36
C THR A 77 -6.23 -4.62 20.19
N ASP A 78 -6.75 -5.00 19.02
CA ASP A 78 -8.18 -5.03 18.71
C ASP A 78 -8.50 -6.23 17.80
N ALA A 79 -9.20 -7.22 18.35
CA ALA A 79 -9.62 -8.41 17.59
C ALA A 79 -10.58 -8.08 16.42
N GLY A 80 -11.19 -6.88 16.43
CA GLY A 80 -12.02 -6.37 15.34
C GLY A 80 -11.20 -5.88 14.14
N TYR A 81 -9.91 -5.60 14.30
CA TYR A 81 -9.05 -5.08 13.23
C TYR A 81 -9.06 -6.00 12.00
N LYS A 82 -9.48 -5.46 10.85
CA LYS A 82 -9.61 -6.19 9.57
C LYS A 82 -10.47 -7.48 9.64
N ALA A 83 -11.30 -7.65 10.69
CA ALA A 83 -12.14 -8.85 10.86
C ALA A 83 -13.25 -8.98 9.81
N ASN A 84 -13.59 -7.89 9.13
CA ASN A 84 -14.55 -7.85 8.01
C ASN A 84 -13.95 -8.36 6.69
N ARG A 85 -12.63 -8.64 6.61
CA ARG A 85 -11.99 -9.15 5.39
C ARG A 85 -12.29 -10.64 5.21
N PRO A 86 -12.71 -11.08 4.01
CA PRO A 86 -12.96 -12.50 3.75
C PRO A 86 -11.65 -13.31 3.90
N ALA A 87 -11.72 -14.42 4.63
CA ALA A 87 -10.57 -15.27 4.95
C ALA A 87 -10.43 -16.53 4.08
N GLY A 88 -11.25 -16.69 3.02
CA GLY A 88 -11.24 -17.93 2.23
C GLY A 88 -11.84 -17.81 0.83
N GLY A 89 -11.85 -18.92 0.09
CA GLY A 89 -12.45 -19.02 -1.24
C GLY A 89 -11.78 -18.12 -2.29
N GLU A 90 -12.59 -17.37 -3.01
CA GLU A 90 -12.14 -16.44 -4.06
C GLU A 90 -11.26 -15.29 -3.53
N ALA A 91 -11.40 -14.92 -2.25
CA ALA A 91 -10.58 -13.88 -1.64
C ALA A 91 -9.08 -14.27 -1.58
N LEU A 92 -8.77 -15.56 -1.58
CA LEU A 92 -7.39 -16.05 -1.62
C LEU A 92 -6.83 -16.18 -3.05
N LYS A 93 -7.63 -15.95 -4.08
CA LYS A 93 -7.17 -16.06 -5.47
C LYS A 93 -5.97 -15.17 -5.79
N PRO A 94 -5.92 -13.89 -5.38
CA PRO A 94 -4.73 -13.06 -5.58
C PRO A 94 -3.47 -13.65 -4.94
N ILE A 95 -3.60 -14.19 -3.74
CA ILE A 95 -2.48 -14.73 -2.95
C ILE A 95 -1.85 -15.95 -3.63
N ARG A 96 -2.63 -16.75 -4.36
CA ARG A 96 -2.12 -17.90 -5.12
C ARG A 96 -1.14 -17.50 -6.23
N ALA A 97 -1.22 -16.27 -6.74
CA ALA A 97 -0.31 -15.75 -7.74
C ALA A 97 1.03 -15.26 -7.16
N LEU A 98 1.11 -15.10 -5.83
CA LEU A 98 2.26 -14.49 -5.15
C LEU A 98 3.59 -15.17 -5.49
N PRO A 99 3.71 -16.52 -5.47
CA PRO A 99 4.97 -17.17 -5.81
C PRO A 99 5.44 -16.88 -7.25
N ALA A 100 4.53 -16.89 -8.22
CA ALA A 100 4.84 -16.59 -9.60
C ALA A 100 5.20 -15.11 -9.81
N VAL A 101 4.55 -14.22 -9.09
CA VAL A 101 4.85 -12.78 -9.12
C VAL A 101 6.25 -12.52 -8.54
N LYS A 102 6.58 -13.06 -7.36
CA LYS A 102 7.92 -12.94 -6.76
C LYS A 102 9.00 -13.48 -7.69
N ALA A 103 8.77 -14.64 -8.27
CA ALA A 103 9.69 -15.22 -9.23
C ALA A 103 9.90 -14.34 -10.48
N GLY A 104 8.85 -13.71 -10.97
CA GLY A 104 8.96 -12.75 -12.08
C GLY A 104 9.74 -11.49 -11.68
N LEU A 105 9.55 -10.98 -10.46
CA LEU A 105 10.33 -9.86 -9.95
C LEU A 105 11.82 -10.22 -9.87
N ASP A 106 12.15 -11.39 -9.32
CA ASP A 106 13.53 -11.92 -9.25
C ASP A 106 14.15 -12.05 -10.64
N LEU A 107 13.42 -12.64 -11.58
CA LEU A 107 13.89 -12.88 -12.95
C LEU A 107 14.28 -11.59 -13.68
N PHE A 108 13.60 -10.50 -13.39
CA PHE A 108 13.86 -9.19 -14.02
C PHE A 108 14.59 -8.21 -13.09
N GLY A 109 15.12 -8.68 -11.96
CA GLY A 109 15.93 -7.88 -11.05
C GLY A 109 15.17 -6.72 -10.39
N VAL A 110 13.86 -6.89 -10.18
CA VAL A 110 13.05 -5.94 -9.41
C VAL A 110 13.13 -6.34 -7.95
N SER A 111 13.60 -5.44 -7.11
CA SER A 111 13.67 -5.68 -5.66
C SER A 111 12.27 -5.88 -5.07
N TRP A 112 12.16 -6.84 -4.15
CA TRP A 112 10.96 -6.98 -3.33
C TRP A 112 11.31 -7.27 -1.88
N VAL A 113 10.44 -6.89 -0.97
CA VAL A 113 10.61 -7.00 0.48
C VAL A 113 9.34 -7.57 1.09
N GLU A 114 9.53 -8.49 2.03
CA GLU A 114 8.50 -9.02 2.93
C GLU A 114 9.14 -9.18 4.29
N VAL A 115 8.51 -8.63 5.33
CA VAL A 115 8.96 -8.75 6.72
C VAL A 115 7.87 -9.52 7.45
N SER A 116 8.20 -10.68 8.00
CA SER A 116 7.22 -11.68 8.50
C SER A 116 6.21 -11.13 9.51
N ASP A 117 6.62 -10.21 10.36
CA ASP A 117 5.85 -9.62 11.45
C ASP A 117 5.41 -8.16 11.19
N ALA A 118 5.47 -7.71 9.93
CA ALA A 118 5.06 -6.36 9.54
C ALA A 118 4.08 -6.36 8.36
N GLU A 119 3.16 -5.42 8.36
CA GLU A 119 2.34 -5.11 7.19
C GLU A 119 3.16 -4.32 6.16
N ALA A 120 2.80 -4.43 4.88
CA ALA A 120 3.50 -3.74 3.79
C ALA A 120 3.50 -2.22 3.98
N ASP A 121 2.45 -1.66 4.56
CA ASP A 121 2.32 -0.23 4.80
C ASP A 121 3.38 0.30 5.79
N ASP A 122 3.66 -0.43 6.86
CA ASP A 122 4.71 -0.11 7.84
C ASP A 122 6.11 -0.21 7.22
N VAL A 123 6.35 -1.24 6.39
CA VAL A 123 7.61 -1.39 5.65
C VAL A 123 7.80 -0.26 4.65
N ILE A 124 6.76 0.11 3.89
CA ILE A 124 6.78 1.22 2.94
C ILE A 124 7.05 2.56 3.67
N ALA A 125 6.38 2.79 4.80
CA ALA A 125 6.61 3.98 5.62
C ALA A 125 8.07 4.07 6.11
N THR A 126 8.64 2.93 6.54
CA THR A 126 10.03 2.84 6.96
C THR A 126 11.00 3.11 5.82
N LEU A 127 10.79 2.51 4.63
CA LEU A 127 11.64 2.73 3.46
C LEU A 127 11.57 4.18 2.99
N ALA A 128 10.37 4.79 2.95
CA ALA A 128 10.21 6.20 2.59
C ALA A 128 10.89 7.15 3.59
N ALA A 129 10.91 6.81 4.87
CA ALA A 129 11.58 7.58 5.91
C ALA A 129 13.10 7.42 5.87
N SER A 130 13.63 6.28 5.41
CA SER A 130 15.07 6.00 5.37
C SER A 130 15.84 6.74 4.27
N CYS A 131 15.14 7.32 3.30
CA CYS A 131 15.73 8.09 2.20
C CYS A 131 15.04 9.46 2.03
N PRO A 132 15.14 10.33 3.05
CA PRO A 132 14.38 11.58 3.09
C PRO A 132 14.68 12.52 1.91
N GLU A 133 15.87 12.45 1.33
CA GLU A 133 16.33 13.28 0.22
C GLU A 133 15.77 12.88 -1.16
N ARG A 134 15.13 11.72 -1.26
CA ARG A 134 14.60 11.19 -2.52
C ARG A 134 13.14 11.57 -2.72
N ASP A 135 12.77 11.75 -3.97
CA ASP A 135 11.35 11.73 -4.35
C ASP A 135 10.83 10.29 -4.29
N VAL A 136 9.77 10.07 -3.52
CA VAL A 136 9.14 8.78 -3.32
C VAL A 136 7.73 8.80 -3.89
N LEU A 137 7.43 7.81 -4.72
CA LEU A 137 6.09 7.56 -5.23
C LEU A 137 5.60 6.22 -4.69
N ILE A 138 4.45 6.20 -4.01
CA ILE A 138 3.86 4.99 -3.44
C ILE A 138 2.75 4.50 -4.37
N LEU A 139 2.94 3.37 -5.02
CA LEU A 139 1.93 2.75 -5.88
C LEU A 139 0.94 1.95 -5.03
N SER A 140 -0.18 2.56 -4.71
CA SER A 140 -1.28 1.94 -3.96
C SER A 140 -2.60 2.67 -4.19
N MET A 141 -3.71 2.02 -3.93
CA MET A 141 -5.05 2.63 -3.84
C MET A 141 -5.44 2.97 -2.41
N ASP A 142 -4.67 2.53 -1.44
CA ASP A 142 -4.96 2.73 -0.04
C ASP A 142 -4.76 4.19 0.37
N GLN A 143 -5.73 4.73 1.10
CA GLN A 143 -5.71 6.11 1.57
C GLN A 143 -4.86 6.28 2.85
N ASP A 144 -4.54 5.21 3.54
CA ASP A 144 -3.76 5.30 4.76
C ASP A 144 -2.34 5.80 4.51
N TYR A 145 -1.81 5.60 3.28
CA TYR A 145 -0.57 6.24 2.84
C TYR A 145 -0.63 7.76 2.78
N TYR A 146 -1.82 8.37 2.85
CA TYR A 146 -1.93 9.84 2.84
C TYR A 146 -1.26 10.49 4.04
N GLN A 147 -1.11 9.78 5.15
CA GLN A 147 -0.37 10.25 6.31
C GLN A 147 1.14 10.46 6.05
N LEU A 148 1.69 9.82 5.00
CA LEU A 148 3.11 9.90 4.63
C LEU A 148 3.42 11.05 3.68
N LEU A 149 2.40 11.66 3.05
CA LEU A 149 2.61 12.61 1.97
C LEU A 149 3.28 13.88 2.45
N ARG A 150 4.24 14.35 1.67
CA ARG A 150 4.95 15.61 1.90
C ARG A 150 5.31 16.27 0.58
N ASP A 151 5.31 17.61 0.57
CA ASP A 151 5.87 18.40 -0.52
C ASP A 151 7.42 18.40 -0.43
N PRO A 152 8.14 18.58 -1.55
CA PRO A 152 9.60 18.71 -1.52
C PRO A 152 10.01 19.97 -0.75
N GLY A 153 11.18 19.92 -0.10
CA GLY A 153 11.70 21.04 0.68
C GLY A 153 13.23 21.04 0.73
N LEU A 154 13.81 21.91 1.57
CA LEU A 154 15.25 21.97 1.76
C LEU A 154 15.74 20.67 2.39
N GLY A 155 16.51 19.89 1.62
CA GLY A 155 17.14 18.66 2.08
C GLY A 155 16.21 17.43 2.08
N HIS A 156 14.99 17.55 1.55
CA HIS A 156 14.11 16.39 1.40
C HIS A 156 13.29 16.42 0.10
N GLY A 157 13.08 15.24 -0.46
CA GLY A 157 12.22 15.02 -1.62
C GLY A 157 10.73 14.95 -1.23
N SER A 158 9.89 14.87 -2.25
CA SER A 158 8.45 14.66 -2.12
C SER A 158 8.11 13.21 -1.72
N VAL A 159 6.96 13.02 -1.07
CA VAL A 159 6.29 11.73 -0.98
C VAL A 159 4.87 11.88 -1.51
N GLN A 160 4.52 11.08 -2.51
CA GLN A 160 3.24 11.13 -3.19
C GLN A 160 2.67 9.71 -3.37
N VAL A 161 1.36 9.58 -3.55
CA VAL A 161 0.70 8.31 -3.89
C VAL A 161 0.35 8.28 -5.36
N LEU A 162 0.66 7.17 -6.03
CA LEU A 162 0.21 6.83 -7.37
C LEU A 162 -0.97 5.87 -7.30
N ASN A 163 -2.17 6.39 -7.49
CA ASN A 163 -3.39 5.59 -7.58
C ASN A 163 -3.78 5.38 -9.04
N THR A 164 -3.32 4.28 -9.62
CA THR A 164 -3.57 3.96 -11.03
C THR A 164 -5.02 3.55 -11.34
N ALA A 165 -5.92 3.45 -10.34
CA ALA A 165 -7.36 3.29 -10.56
C ALA A 165 -8.03 4.60 -10.99
N ARG A 166 -7.38 5.74 -10.77
CA ARG A 166 -7.90 7.05 -11.16
C ARG A 166 -7.64 7.34 -12.63
N ARG A 167 -8.31 8.35 -13.16
CA ARG A 167 -8.11 8.80 -14.54
C ARG A 167 -6.71 9.36 -14.74
N ALA A 168 -6.17 9.21 -15.94
CA ALA A 168 -4.90 9.84 -16.32
C ALA A 168 -4.92 11.34 -15.99
N GLY A 169 -3.78 11.90 -15.55
CA GLY A 169 -3.67 13.28 -15.11
C GLY A 169 -4.19 13.59 -13.69
N SER A 170 -4.80 12.59 -13.01
CA SER A 170 -5.24 12.72 -11.61
C SER A 170 -4.80 11.56 -10.72
N ARG A 171 -3.84 10.76 -11.19
CA ARG A 171 -3.39 9.56 -10.50
C ARG A 171 -2.39 9.84 -9.38
N VAL A 172 -1.58 10.86 -9.56
CA VAL A 172 -0.61 11.28 -8.54
C VAL A 172 -1.32 12.17 -7.53
N ILE A 173 -1.26 11.78 -6.27
CA ILE A 173 -1.92 12.44 -5.15
C ILE A 173 -0.84 12.99 -4.23
N GLY A 174 -0.88 14.29 -4.00
CA GLY A 174 0.01 15.00 -3.09
C GLY A 174 -0.72 15.62 -1.91
N PRO A 175 0.01 16.30 -1.02
CA PRO A 175 -0.55 16.93 0.17
C PRO A 175 -1.69 17.91 -0.10
N ALA A 176 -1.59 18.70 -1.18
CA ALA A 176 -2.61 19.68 -1.55
C ALA A 176 -3.95 19.02 -1.86
N GLU A 177 -3.94 17.86 -2.55
CA GLU A 177 -5.16 17.14 -2.88
C GLU A 177 -5.80 16.50 -1.63
N VAL A 178 -4.99 15.98 -0.70
CA VAL A 178 -5.50 15.45 0.57
C VAL A 178 -6.19 16.56 1.35
N ARG A 179 -5.58 17.74 1.45
CA ARG A 179 -6.21 18.91 2.09
C ARG A 179 -7.51 19.31 1.40
N ALA A 180 -7.52 19.40 0.09
CA ALA A 180 -8.72 19.79 -0.68
C ALA A 180 -9.86 18.77 -0.52
N ARG A 181 -9.57 17.48 -0.46
CA ARG A 181 -10.56 16.40 -0.44
C ARG A 181 -11.08 16.09 0.97
N HIS A 182 -10.17 16.06 1.95
CA HIS A 182 -10.48 15.61 3.32
C HIS A 182 -10.53 16.76 4.34
N GLY A 183 -10.04 17.94 3.99
CA GLY A 183 -10.03 19.10 4.88
C GLY A 183 -8.95 19.03 5.97
N VAL A 184 -8.01 18.09 5.87
CA VAL A 184 -6.93 17.91 6.84
C VAL A 184 -5.56 17.81 6.14
N SER A 185 -4.49 18.12 6.86
CA SER A 185 -3.13 17.88 6.38
C SER A 185 -2.80 16.37 6.41
N PRO A 186 -1.82 15.91 5.61
CA PRO A 186 -1.30 14.54 5.72
C PRO A 186 -0.94 14.14 7.15
N ALA A 187 -0.25 15.00 7.90
CA ALA A 187 0.15 14.72 9.27
C ALA A 187 -1.02 14.48 10.24
N ALA A 188 -2.20 15.06 9.96
CA ALA A 188 -3.41 14.86 10.75
C ALA A 188 -4.31 13.73 10.22
N PHE A 189 -3.89 13.00 9.16
CA PHE A 189 -4.75 12.04 8.49
C PHE A 189 -5.12 10.85 9.38
N ALA A 190 -4.18 10.33 10.17
CA ALA A 190 -4.45 9.25 11.12
C ALA A 190 -5.41 9.70 12.23
N ASP A 191 -5.25 10.92 12.77
CA ASP A 191 -6.15 11.52 13.76
C ASP A 191 -7.57 11.69 13.18
N TYR A 192 -7.64 12.16 11.94
CA TYR A 192 -8.91 12.31 11.20
C TYR A 192 -9.62 10.95 11.03
N ARG A 193 -8.90 9.90 10.65
CA ARG A 193 -9.46 8.55 10.51
C ARG A 193 -9.89 7.95 11.84
N ALA A 194 -9.13 8.16 12.91
CA ALA A 194 -9.51 7.71 14.24
C ALA A 194 -10.84 8.33 14.74
N LEU A 195 -11.08 9.61 14.41
CA LEU A 195 -12.33 10.28 14.74
C LEU A 195 -13.50 9.86 13.83
N SER A 196 -13.28 9.83 12.51
CA SER A 196 -14.33 9.58 11.50
C SER A 196 -14.60 8.12 11.21
N GLY A 197 -13.70 7.23 11.61
CA GLY A 197 -13.71 5.80 11.30
C GLY A 197 -12.99 5.45 10.01
N ASP A 198 -12.66 4.15 9.92
CA ASP A 198 -12.12 3.46 8.76
C ASP A 198 -12.81 2.12 8.54
N ALA A 199 -13.69 2.09 7.54
CA ALA A 199 -14.45 0.89 7.24
C ALA A 199 -13.57 -0.23 6.63
N SER A 200 -12.45 0.11 5.97
CA SER A 200 -11.54 -0.88 5.38
C SER A 200 -10.82 -1.71 6.46
N ASP A 201 -10.50 -1.07 7.57
CA ASP A 201 -9.84 -1.70 8.72
C ASP A 201 -10.79 -2.03 9.87
N ASN A 202 -12.10 -1.88 9.61
CA ASN A 202 -13.16 -2.16 10.60
C ASN A 202 -13.05 -1.26 11.84
N ILE A 203 -12.60 -0.03 11.68
CA ILE A 203 -12.52 0.99 12.74
C ILE A 203 -13.77 1.85 12.66
N PRO A 204 -14.66 1.81 13.67
CA PRO A 204 -15.97 2.47 13.59
C PRO A 204 -15.89 4.00 13.71
N GLY A 205 -14.84 4.54 14.34
CA GLY A 205 -14.77 5.94 14.71
C GLY A 205 -15.75 6.30 15.83
N VAL A 206 -15.81 7.60 16.16
CA VAL A 206 -16.69 8.10 17.21
C VAL A 206 -18.10 8.26 16.68
N HIS A 207 -19.08 7.69 17.36
CA HIS A 207 -20.48 7.78 16.97
C HIS A 207 -20.94 9.25 16.78
N GLY A 208 -21.51 9.56 15.63
CA GLY A 208 -21.96 10.92 15.28
C GLY A 208 -20.86 11.87 14.81
N ILE A 209 -19.61 11.40 14.69
CA ILE A 209 -18.48 12.16 14.18
C ILE A 209 -18.14 11.61 12.76
N GLY A 210 -18.67 12.23 11.73
CA GLY A 210 -18.29 11.94 10.35
C GLY A 210 -17.16 12.82 9.85
N ALA A 211 -16.75 12.59 8.62
CA ALA A 211 -15.63 13.24 7.92
C ALA A 211 -15.59 14.77 8.09
N LYS A 212 -16.71 15.46 7.84
CA LYS A 212 -16.76 16.93 7.95
C LYS A 212 -16.54 17.43 9.38
N THR A 213 -17.07 16.71 10.37
CA THR A 213 -16.89 17.10 11.79
C THR A 213 -15.46 16.83 12.24
N ALA A 214 -14.88 15.68 11.88
CA ALA A 214 -13.50 15.35 12.19
C ALA A 214 -12.53 16.38 11.57
N ALA A 215 -12.72 16.75 10.29
CA ALA A 215 -11.91 17.76 9.62
C ALA A 215 -12.01 19.13 10.33
N ALA A 216 -13.22 19.57 10.66
CA ALA A 216 -13.42 20.86 11.36
C ALA A 216 -12.78 20.88 12.76
N LEU A 217 -12.75 19.76 13.46
CA LEU A 217 -12.10 19.66 14.76
C LEU A 217 -10.57 19.77 14.66
N LEU A 218 -9.98 19.25 13.59
CA LEU A 218 -8.53 19.25 13.33
C LEU A 218 -8.07 20.44 12.49
N ASP A 219 -8.98 21.33 12.09
CA ASP A 219 -8.63 22.50 11.28
C ASP A 219 -7.60 23.39 11.99
N GLY A 220 -6.77 24.10 11.21
CA GLY A 220 -5.69 24.92 11.74
C GLY A 220 -4.49 24.10 12.25
N GLY A 221 -4.37 22.82 11.88
CA GLY A 221 -3.24 21.96 12.23
C GLY A 221 -3.32 21.36 13.64
N LEU A 222 -4.51 21.30 14.24
CA LEU A 222 -4.71 20.61 15.51
C LEU A 222 -4.51 19.10 15.33
N THR A 223 -3.99 18.49 16.38
CA THR A 223 -3.82 17.02 16.54
C THR A 223 -4.71 16.54 17.68
N LEU A 224 -4.88 15.23 17.84
CA LEU A 224 -5.61 14.68 18.99
C LEU A 224 -4.98 15.15 20.31
N GLU A 225 -3.64 15.27 20.39
CA GLU A 225 -2.96 15.74 21.60
C GLU A 225 -3.33 17.19 21.98
N SER A 226 -3.51 18.05 21.00
CA SER A 226 -3.85 19.47 21.22
C SER A 226 -5.36 19.73 21.31
N LEU A 227 -6.18 18.80 20.81
CA LEU A 227 -7.63 18.96 20.70
C LEU A 227 -8.35 19.21 22.05
N PRO A 228 -8.01 18.53 23.18
CA PRO A 228 -8.66 18.78 24.46
C PRO A 228 -8.49 20.22 24.95
N ALA A 229 -7.31 20.81 24.73
CA ALA A 229 -7.03 22.20 25.15
C ALA A 229 -7.55 23.28 24.18
N SER A 230 -8.02 22.88 22.99
CA SER A 230 -8.44 23.79 21.92
C SER A 230 -9.75 24.50 22.16
N GLY A 231 -10.57 24.04 23.12
CA GLY A 231 -11.93 24.50 23.33
C GLY A 231 -12.95 24.05 22.27
N ARG A 232 -12.55 23.15 21.32
CA ARG A 232 -13.44 22.68 20.25
C ARG A 232 -14.32 21.48 20.65
N LEU A 233 -13.99 20.79 21.74
CA LEU A 233 -14.79 19.68 22.26
C LEU A 233 -15.99 20.20 23.05
N THR A 234 -17.05 20.63 22.34
CA THR A 234 -18.23 21.22 22.95
C THR A 234 -19.50 20.45 22.57
N GLY A 235 -20.50 20.51 23.46
CA GLY A 235 -21.80 19.89 23.26
C GLY A 235 -21.75 18.40 23.07
N ARG A 236 -22.81 17.78 22.59
CA ARG A 236 -22.96 16.33 22.46
C ARG A 236 -21.81 15.65 21.69
N LYS A 237 -21.26 16.32 20.69
CA LYS A 237 -20.15 15.77 19.90
C LYS A 237 -18.83 15.78 20.68
N GLY A 238 -18.57 16.86 21.40
CA GLY A 238 -17.42 16.96 22.30
C GLY A 238 -17.50 15.93 23.42
N ASP A 239 -18.69 15.76 24.01
CA ASP A 239 -18.94 14.77 25.07
C ASP A 239 -18.71 13.34 24.55
N ALA A 240 -19.19 13.03 23.33
CA ALA A 240 -18.98 11.72 22.71
C ALA A 240 -17.49 11.40 22.47
N ILE A 241 -16.72 12.38 21.97
CA ILE A 241 -15.27 12.22 21.78
C ILE A 241 -14.56 12.05 23.11
N THR A 242 -14.89 12.87 24.10
CA THR A 242 -14.28 12.82 25.43
C THR A 242 -14.56 11.47 26.12
N SER A 243 -15.79 10.97 26.00
CA SER A 243 -16.17 9.66 26.56
C SER A 243 -15.45 8.49 25.87
N ALA A 244 -15.16 8.61 24.56
CA ALA A 244 -14.46 7.59 23.77
C ALA A 244 -12.94 7.83 23.69
N TRP A 245 -12.37 8.76 24.44
CA TRP A 245 -11.03 9.31 24.22
C TRP A 245 -9.94 8.24 24.14
N GLN A 246 -9.90 7.32 25.09
CA GLN A 246 -8.90 6.25 25.10
C GLN A 246 -9.03 5.33 23.87
N GLN A 247 -10.26 5.07 23.45
CA GLN A 247 -10.51 4.27 22.26
C GLN A 247 -10.09 5.00 20.99
N VAL A 248 -10.29 6.31 20.89
CA VAL A 248 -9.83 7.15 19.77
C VAL A 248 -8.32 7.11 19.66
N LEU A 249 -7.60 7.22 20.78
CA LEU A 249 -6.15 7.09 20.79
C LEU A 249 -5.69 5.71 20.36
N SER A 250 -6.34 4.65 20.83
CA SER A 250 -6.05 3.28 20.41
C SER A 250 -6.27 3.07 18.90
N TRP A 251 -7.38 3.56 18.35
CA TRP A 251 -7.62 3.50 16.90
C TRP A 251 -6.58 4.29 16.11
N ARG A 252 -6.21 5.48 16.56
CA ARG A 252 -5.15 6.27 15.91
C ARG A 252 -3.83 5.51 15.87
N ASP A 253 -3.45 4.88 16.99
CA ASP A 253 -2.19 4.13 17.07
C ASP A 253 -2.20 2.90 16.16
N MET A 254 -3.37 2.29 15.91
CA MET A 254 -3.52 1.23 14.90
C MET A 254 -3.44 1.75 13.46
N ILE A 255 -3.92 2.96 13.19
CA ILE A 255 -3.90 3.59 11.87
C ILE A 255 -2.53 4.17 11.53
N ARG A 256 -1.80 4.64 12.53
CA ARG A 256 -0.44 5.17 12.33
C ARG A 256 0.50 4.08 11.85
N MET A 257 1.20 4.37 10.77
CA MET A 257 2.22 3.50 10.24
C MET A 257 3.49 3.56 11.10
N ASN A 258 4.11 2.40 11.30
CA ASN A 258 5.40 2.29 11.95
C ASN A 258 6.53 2.66 10.95
N HIS A 259 7.37 3.59 11.31
CA HIS A 259 8.51 4.04 10.50
C HIS A 259 9.85 3.37 10.90
N GLN A 260 9.81 2.34 11.73
CA GLN A 260 10.98 1.71 12.34
C GLN A 260 10.97 0.18 12.21
N VAL A 261 10.33 -0.36 11.17
CA VAL A 261 10.36 -1.80 10.88
C VAL A 261 11.79 -2.21 10.53
N PRO A 262 12.33 -3.28 11.11
CA PRO A 262 13.63 -3.82 10.70
C PRO A 262 13.55 -4.35 9.26
N VAL A 263 13.98 -3.55 8.30
CA VAL A 263 14.01 -3.95 6.89
C VAL A 263 15.34 -4.62 6.55
N PRO A 264 15.36 -5.61 5.63
CA PRO A 264 16.58 -6.28 5.22
C PRO A 264 17.60 -5.31 4.63
N ALA A 265 18.88 -5.52 4.94
CA ALA A 265 19.97 -4.79 4.32
C ALA A 265 19.94 -5.00 2.79
N GLY A 266 20.05 -3.90 2.03
CA GLY A 266 19.98 -3.95 0.56
C GLY A 266 18.55 -3.90 -0.02
N ALA A 267 17.52 -3.68 0.79
CA ALA A 267 16.17 -3.43 0.31
C ALA A 267 16.12 -2.25 -0.68
N LEU A 268 16.96 -1.24 -0.45
CA LEU A 268 17.22 -0.14 -1.37
C LEU A 268 18.63 -0.30 -1.97
N VAL A 269 18.71 -0.34 -3.30
CA VAL A 269 19.96 -0.54 -4.04
C VAL A 269 20.59 0.79 -4.47
N GLY A 270 19.80 1.86 -4.51
CA GLY A 270 20.25 3.22 -4.88
C GLY A 270 20.48 3.41 -6.38
N ARG A 271 19.94 2.55 -7.23
CA ARG A 271 20.03 2.64 -8.70
C ARG A 271 18.68 2.38 -9.35
N ALA A 272 18.45 2.96 -10.52
CA ALA A 272 17.25 2.70 -11.30
C ALA A 272 17.13 1.20 -11.64
N THR A 273 15.93 0.68 -11.49
CA THR A 273 15.59 -0.69 -11.93
C THR A 273 15.56 -0.73 -13.46
N ALA A 274 16.06 -1.81 -14.06
CA ALA A 274 15.96 -1.99 -15.50
C ALA A 274 14.46 -2.04 -15.94
N PRO A 275 14.11 -1.45 -17.08
CA PRO A 275 12.73 -1.44 -17.54
C PRO A 275 12.17 -2.86 -17.68
N LEU A 276 11.01 -3.09 -17.07
CA LEU A 276 10.28 -4.35 -17.23
C LEU A 276 9.78 -4.53 -18.67
N PRO A 277 9.89 -5.72 -19.25
CA PRO A 277 9.26 -6.03 -20.53
C PRO A 277 7.73 -6.01 -20.42
N GLY A 278 7.04 -6.25 -21.53
CA GLY A 278 5.59 -6.40 -21.53
C GLY A 278 5.15 -7.62 -20.71
N ALA A 279 3.98 -7.55 -20.06
CA ALA A 279 3.49 -8.63 -19.21
C ALA A 279 3.46 -10.00 -19.92
N ALA A 280 3.11 -10.04 -21.22
CA ALA A 280 3.12 -11.27 -22.00
C ALA A 280 4.50 -11.94 -22.07
N GLU A 281 5.56 -11.13 -22.17
CA GLU A 281 6.95 -11.63 -22.17
C GLU A 281 7.36 -12.14 -20.79
N VAL A 282 6.92 -11.47 -19.72
CA VAL A 282 7.14 -11.96 -18.34
C VAL A 282 6.52 -13.34 -18.18
N ILE A 283 5.25 -13.51 -18.55
CA ILE A 283 4.53 -14.78 -18.48
C ILE A 283 5.22 -15.87 -19.33
N GLU A 284 5.71 -15.50 -20.53
CA GLU A 284 6.48 -16.42 -21.40
C GLU A 284 7.78 -16.88 -20.73
N LYS A 285 8.56 -15.95 -20.19
CA LYS A 285 9.82 -16.25 -19.52
C LYS A 285 9.63 -17.08 -18.25
N LEU A 286 8.51 -16.92 -17.59
CA LEU A 286 8.09 -17.75 -16.44
C LEU A 286 7.56 -19.14 -16.88
N GLY A 287 7.42 -19.41 -18.18
CA GLY A 287 6.88 -20.68 -18.69
C GLY A 287 5.37 -20.88 -18.40
N LEU A 288 4.66 -19.84 -17.96
CA LEU A 288 3.29 -19.97 -17.49
C LEU A 288 2.27 -20.18 -18.60
N TRP A 289 2.59 -19.83 -19.86
CA TRP A 289 1.68 -20.05 -20.99
C TRP A 289 1.40 -21.52 -21.30
N ASN A 290 2.37 -22.38 -21.02
CA ASN A 290 2.31 -23.80 -21.33
C ASN A 290 2.19 -24.61 -20.02
N ARG A 291 1.87 -25.89 -20.15
CA ARG A 291 1.85 -26.81 -19.01
C ARG A 291 3.23 -26.82 -18.34
N ALA A 292 3.30 -26.46 -17.06
CA ALA A 292 4.52 -26.57 -16.30
C ALA A 292 4.96 -28.05 -16.30
N ARG A 293 6.17 -28.35 -16.73
CA ARG A 293 6.75 -29.67 -16.55
C ARG A 293 6.93 -29.93 -15.05
N PRO A 294 6.82 -31.19 -14.57
CA PRO A 294 7.02 -31.49 -13.15
C PRO A 294 8.32 -30.93 -12.56
N ALA A 295 9.40 -30.84 -13.39
CA ALA A 295 10.66 -30.22 -13.02
C ALA A 295 10.58 -28.67 -12.88
N ASP A 296 9.66 -28.02 -13.59
CA ASP A 296 9.50 -26.56 -13.55
C ASP A 296 8.67 -26.13 -12.34
N ALA A 297 7.89 -27.04 -11.74
CA ALA A 297 7.11 -26.78 -10.55
C ALA A 297 7.96 -26.67 -9.26
N VAL A 298 9.17 -27.24 -9.26
CA VAL A 298 10.04 -27.26 -8.07
C VAL A 298 10.56 -25.87 -7.70
N TRP A 299 10.75 -24.98 -8.64
CA TRP A 299 11.23 -23.64 -8.33
C TRP A 299 10.14 -22.71 -7.73
N TYR A 300 8.86 -22.98 -7.96
CA TYR A 300 7.76 -22.32 -7.23
C TYR A 300 7.85 -22.57 -5.72
N LEU A 301 8.25 -23.79 -5.32
CA LEU A 301 8.40 -24.17 -3.90
C LEU A 301 9.67 -23.59 -3.27
N ASN A 302 10.72 -23.39 -4.07
CA ASN A 302 11.99 -22.83 -3.58
C ASN A 302 11.98 -21.30 -3.49
N ALA A 303 11.12 -20.61 -4.23
CA ALA A 303 10.92 -19.18 -4.11
C ALA A 303 10.09 -18.78 -2.86
N ALA A 304 9.27 -19.70 -2.36
CA ALA A 304 8.49 -19.52 -1.14
C ALA A 304 9.28 -19.78 0.17
N GLY A 305 10.55 -20.16 0.07
CA GLY A 305 11.41 -20.55 1.19
C GLY A 305 12.68 -19.71 1.39
N ARG A 306 12.71 -18.45 0.87
CA ARG A 306 13.84 -17.54 1.08
C ARG A 306 13.41 -16.26 1.74
#